data_63e1a927c4c8e4d2287352f550f234fd
#
_entry.id   63e1a927c4c8e4d2287352f550f234fd
#
_cell.length_a   1.000
_cell.length_b   1.000
_cell.length_c   1.000
_cell.angle_alpha   90.00
_cell.angle_beta   90.00
_cell.angle_gamma   90.00
#
_symmetry.space_group_name_H-M   'P 1'
#
loop_
_entity.id
_entity.type
_entity.pdbx_description
1 polymer ?
#
loop_
_entity_poly.entity_id
_entity_poly.type
_entity_poly.pdbx_seq_one_letter_code
_entity_poly.pdbx_strand_id
1 'polypeptide(L)'
;PSDALASTANYLAEFGWTNNQPWGIEVNLPENFNYRNADLEVKATPARWSELGLKTITGEKIPNYGEGSVFLPAGAKGPAFIVFNNFFVIKRYNNANSYAMAVGHLSDRILGGKSFHIEWPRGPGALKFNEKVELQNLLNQLGYDVGEADGIIGPNSIAAIRKFQISVGLIPDGMSNKDLLLKMRASN
;
A
#
# COMPACT_ATOMS: atom_id res chain seq x y z
N PRO A 1 -19.28 -25.99 8.89
CA PRO A 1 -18.15 -25.33 8.20
C PRO A 1 -18.41 -25.11 6.71
N SER A 2 -19.05 -26.09 6.00
CA SER A 2 -19.35 -25.99 4.56
C SER A 2 -20.20 -24.77 4.21
N ASP A 3 -21.26 -24.50 4.98
CA ASP A 3 -22.18 -23.41 4.72
C ASP A 3 -21.53 -22.02 4.89
N ALA A 4 -20.65 -21.89 5.87
CA ALA A 4 -19.89 -20.64 6.07
C ALA A 4 -18.92 -20.38 4.89
N LEU A 5 -18.24 -21.41 4.40
CA LEU A 5 -17.36 -21.30 3.24
C LEU A 5 -18.14 -20.99 1.96
N ALA A 6 -19.28 -21.65 1.76
CA ALA A 6 -20.16 -21.39 0.62
C ALA A 6 -20.71 -19.95 0.65
N SER A 7 -21.15 -19.47 1.82
CA SER A 7 -21.62 -18.09 2.00
C SER A 7 -20.52 -17.07 1.72
N THR A 8 -19.29 -17.34 2.19
CA THR A 8 -18.16 -16.45 1.93
C THR A 8 -17.78 -16.44 0.44
N ALA A 9 -17.78 -17.60 -0.22
CA ALA A 9 -17.49 -17.69 -1.65
C ALA A 9 -18.55 -16.94 -2.48
N ASN A 10 -19.84 -17.10 -2.12
CA ASN A 10 -20.94 -16.40 -2.77
C ASN A 10 -20.82 -14.87 -2.58
N TYR A 11 -20.51 -14.43 -1.36
CA TYR A 11 -20.24 -13.01 -1.07
C TYR A 11 -19.14 -12.44 -1.98
N LEU A 12 -18.00 -13.12 -2.06
CA LEU A 12 -16.89 -12.66 -2.92
C LEU A 12 -17.31 -12.62 -4.40
N ALA A 13 -18.07 -13.63 -4.88
CA ALA A 13 -18.58 -13.67 -6.24
C ALA A 13 -19.53 -12.51 -6.55
N GLU A 14 -20.45 -12.17 -5.65
CA GLU A 14 -21.36 -11.03 -5.79
C GLU A 14 -20.63 -9.70 -5.89
N PHE A 15 -19.50 -9.56 -5.19
CA PHE A 15 -18.66 -8.36 -5.27
C PHE A 15 -17.61 -8.38 -6.40
N GLY A 16 -17.74 -9.31 -7.34
CA GLY A 16 -16.95 -9.31 -8.58
C GLY A 16 -15.60 -10.03 -8.47
N TRP A 17 -15.52 -11.07 -7.62
CA TRP A 17 -14.34 -11.93 -7.60
C TRP A 17 -14.05 -12.49 -8.98
N THR A 18 -12.82 -12.33 -9.42
CA THR A 18 -12.35 -12.82 -10.71
C THR A 18 -11.53 -14.09 -10.51
N ASN A 19 -12.02 -15.22 -11.04
CA ASN A 19 -11.31 -16.49 -10.97
C ASN A 19 -9.97 -16.41 -11.71
N ASN A 20 -8.96 -17.11 -11.19
CA ASN A 20 -7.59 -17.13 -11.75
C ASN A 20 -6.88 -15.77 -11.80
N GLN A 21 -7.44 -14.74 -11.20
CA GLN A 21 -6.75 -13.47 -10.95
C GLN A 21 -6.17 -13.47 -9.53
N PRO A 22 -4.87 -13.19 -9.34
CA PRO A 22 -4.31 -13.02 -8.00
C PRO A 22 -4.91 -11.75 -7.33
N TRP A 23 -4.86 -11.69 -6.01
CA TRP A 23 -5.16 -10.45 -5.28
C TRP A 23 -4.09 -9.38 -5.55
N GLY A 24 -2.84 -9.81 -5.72
CA GLY A 24 -1.68 -8.99 -6.02
C GLY A 24 -0.44 -9.83 -6.28
N ILE A 25 0.58 -9.20 -6.79
CA ILE A 25 1.90 -9.79 -7.02
C ILE A 25 2.99 -8.86 -6.49
N GLU A 26 4.05 -9.43 -5.91
CA GLU A 26 5.22 -8.67 -5.49
C GLU A 26 6.02 -8.19 -6.70
N VAL A 27 6.48 -6.94 -6.68
CA VAL A 27 7.14 -6.29 -7.82
C VAL A 27 8.37 -5.51 -7.39
N ASN A 28 9.31 -5.34 -8.33
CA ASN A 28 10.43 -4.43 -8.22
C ASN A 28 10.05 -3.08 -8.84
N LEU A 29 10.28 -2.01 -8.09
CA LEU A 29 10.16 -0.64 -8.57
C LEU A 29 11.48 -0.19 -9.20
N PRO A 30 11.46 0.61 -10.29
CA PRO A 30 12.68 1.23 -10.82
C PRO A 30 13.22 2.30 -9.85
N GLU A 31 14.50 2.60 -9.92
CA GLU A 31 15.14 3.62 -9.05
C GLU A 31 14.48 4.99 -9.14
N ASN A 32 14.03 5.37 -10.32
CA ASN A 32 13.35 6.65 -10.59
C ASN A 32 11.82 6.55 -10.49
N PHE A 33 11.29 5.61 -9.71
CA PHE A 33 9.84 5.44 -9.56
C PHE A 33 9.18 6.71 -9.02
N ASN A 34 8.14 7.16 -9.70
CA ASN A 34 7.31 8.26 -9.19
C ASN A 34 6.36 7.74 -8.12
N TYR A 35 6.65 8.00 -6.85
CA TYR A 35 5.88 7.54 -5.71
C TYR A 35 4.46 8.11 -5.63
N ARG A 36 4.10 9.11 -6.43
CA ARG A 36 2.69 9.53 -6.60
C ARG A 36 1.84 8.45 -7.26
N ASN A 37 2.48 7.54 -8.00
CA ASN A 37 1.81 6.39 -8.61
C ASN A 37 1.58 5.24 -7.62
N ALA A 38 2.18 5.28 -6.42
CA ALA A 38 1.91 4.32 -5.35
C ALA A 38 0.66 4.74 -4.57
N ASP A 39 -0.48 4.58 -5.23
CA ASP A 39 -1.79 4.92 -4.69
C ASP A 39 -2.82 3.91 -5.22
N LEU A 40 -3.72 3.45 -4.35
CA LEU A 40 -4.75 2.47 -4.71
C LEU A 40 -5.80 3.02 -5.69
N GLU A 41 -5.95 4.34 -5.75
CA GLU A 41 -6.84 5.01 -6.71
C GLU A 41 -6.19 5.17 -8.10
N VAL A 42 -4.86 5.06 -8.20
CA VAL A 42 -4.12 5.11 -9.47
C VAL A 42 -4.09 3.72 -10.08
N LYS A 43 -4.95 3.49 -11.06
CA LYS A 43 -5.02 2.22 -11.80
C LYS A 43 -4.37 2.35 -13.17
N ALA A 44 -3.64 1.33 -13.56
CA ALA A 44 -3.12 1.22 -14.92
C ALA A 44 -3.02 -0.24 -15.36
N THR A 45 -2.93 -0.45 -16.66
CA THR A 45 -2.72 -1.78 -17.22
C THR A 45 -1.33 -2.31 -16.88
N PRO A 46 -1.14 -3.65 -16.82
CA PRO A 46 0.17 -4.25 -16.62
C PRO A 46 1.21 -3.81 -17.66
N ALA A 47 0.79 -3.59 -18.90
CA ALA A 47 1.63 -3.05 -19.96
C ALA A 47 2.16 -1.65 -19.56
N ARG A 48 1.26 -0.78 -19.10
CA ARG A 48 1.64 0.57 -18.67
C ARG A 48 2.58 0.56 -17.47
N TRP A 49 2.34 -0.31 -16.49
CA TRP A 49 3.26 -0.47 -15.36
C TRP A 49 4.64 -0.96 -15.82
N SER A 50 4.69 -1.90 -16.77
CA SER A 50 5.97 -2.39 -17.34
C SER A 50 6.70 -1.30 -18.14
N GLU A 51 5.99 -0.42 -18.86
CA GLU A 51 6.56 0.75 -19.55
C GLU A 51 7.16 1.76 -18.55
N LEU A 52 6.54 1.90 -17.37
CA LEU A 52 7.07 2.70 -16.26
C LEU A 52 8.24 2.04 -15.51
N GLY A 53 8.69 0.89 -15.99
CA GLY A 53 9.86 0.18 -15.46
C GLY A 53 9.58 -0.82 -14.36
N LEU A 54 8.32 -1.06 -13.98
CA LEU A 54 7.98 -2.08 -12.99
C LEU A 54 8.18 -3.47 -13.60
N LYS A 55 8.71 -4.36 -12.77
CA LYS A 55 8.94 -5.77 -13.12
C LYS A 55 8.45 -6.67 -12.01
N THR A 56 8.14 -7.91 -12.33
CA THR A 56 7.95 -8.93 -11.29
C THR A 56 9.23 -9.07 -10.45
N ILE A 57 9.14 -9.72 -9.30
CA ILE A 57 10.30 -9.98 -8.45
C ILE A 57 11.38 -10.82 -9.18
N THR A 58 11.00 -11.59 -10.19
CA THR A 58 11.91 -12.37 -11.06
C THR A 58 12.48 -11.55 -12.23
N GLY A 59 12.11 -10.28 -12.36
CA GLY A 59 12.62 -9.36 -13.41
C GLY A 59 11.83 -9.41 -14.73
N GLU A 60 10.74 -10.16 -14.78
CA GLU A 60 9.89 -10.29 -15.96
C GLU A 60 8.87 -9.13 -16.07
N LYS A 61 8.22 -9.02 -17.23
CA LYS A 61 7.09 -8.11 -17.42
C LYS A 61 5.92 -8.50 -16.52
N ILE A 62 5.14 -7.50 -16.10
CA ILE A 62 3.94 -7.73 -15.30
C ILE A 62 2.92 -8.54 -16.10
N PRO A 63 2.45 -9.69 -15.61
CA PRO A 63 1.43 -10.50 -16.30
C PRO A 63 0.10 -9.74 -16.40
N ASN A 64 -0.65 -10.03 -17.48
CA ASN A 64 -1.93 -9.36 -17.70
C ASN A 64 -3.06 -10.02 -16.89
N TYR A 65 -3.31 -9.48 -15.71
CA TYR A 65 -4.45 -9.82 -14.84
C TYR A 65 -5.52 -8.71 -14.79
N GLY A 66 -5.52 -7.79 -15.77
CA GLY A 66 -6.35 -6.59 -15.75
C GLY A 66 -5.63 -5.39 -15.12
N GLU A 67 -6.35 -4.29 -14.96
CA GLU A 67 -5.80 -3.10 -14.30
C GLU A 67 -5.46 -3.37 -12.84
N GLY A 68 -4.37 -2.77 -12.38
CA GLY A 68 -3.93 -2.86 -11.00
C GLY A 68 -3.33 -1.55 -10.50
N SER A 69 -3.18 -1.46 -9.19
CA SER A 69 -2.61 -0.30 -8.49
C SER A 69 -1.34 -0.69 -7.74
N VAL A 70 -0.37 0.22 -7.67
CA VAL A 70 0.85 0.00 -6.87
C VAL A 70 0.55 0.26 -5.40
N PHE A 71 0.86 -0.72 -4.56
CA PHE A 71 0.66 -0.68 -3.12
C PHE A 71 1.98 -0.90 -2.36
N LEU A 72 2.29 0.01 -1.44
CA LEU A 72 3.49 -0.01 -0.60
C LEU A 72 3.07 -0.12 0.88
N PRO A 73 2.82 -1.32 1.39
CA PRO A 73 2.29 -1.51 2.75
C PRO A 73 3.26 -1.05 3.85
N ALA A 74 4.54 -0.97 3.56
CA ALA A 74 5.59 -0.56 4.49
C ALA A 74 6.45 0.59 3.94
N GLY A 75 5.92 1.37 3.00
CA GLY A 75 6.64 2.45 2.33
C GLY A 75 7.72 1.97 1.38
N ALA A 76 8.58 2.88 0.95
CA ALA A 76 9.60 2.62 -0.06
C ALA A 76 10.70 1.63 0.36
N LYS A 77 10.84 1.40 1.66
CA LYS A 77 11.85 0.46 2.22
C LYS A 77 11.33 -0.98 2.34
N GLY A 78 10.05 -1.19 2.10
CA GLY A 78 9.40 -2.50 2.19
C GLY A 78 9.06 -3.10 0.84
N PRO A 79 8.39 -4.27 0.83
CA PRO A 79 7.93 -4.89 -0.39
C PRO A 79 6.90 -4.00 -1.11
N ALA A 80 6.98 -4.00 -2.45
CA ALA A 80 6.03 -3.34 -3.31
C ALA A 80 5.14 -4.39 -4.01
N PHE A 81 3.89 -4.05 -4.21
CA PHE A 81 2.92 -4.93 -4.88
C PHE A 81 2.18 -4.18 -5.99
N ILE A 82 1.78 -4.90 -7.03
CA ILE A 82 0.63 -4.51 -7.84
C ILE A 82 -0.54 -5.33 -7.33
N VAL A 83 -1.61 -4.67 -6.89
CA VAL A 83 -2.85 -5.27 -6.43
C VAL A 83 -3.91 -5.15 -7.51
N PHE A 84 -4.71 -6.22 -7.68
CA PHE A 84 -5.73 -6.33 -8.71
C PHE A 84 -7.14 -6.30 -8.12
N ASN A 85 -8.16 -6.51 -8.95
CA ASN A 85 -9.56 -6.44 -8.53
C ASN A 85 -9.85 -7.27 -7.27
N ASN A 86 -9.33 -8.48 -7.17
CA ASN A 86 -9.59 -9.37 -6.03
C ASN A 86 -9.14 -8.79 -4.68
N PHE A 87 -8.09 -7.96 -4.65
CA PHE A 87 -7.72 -7.21 -3.45
C PHE A 87 -8.85 -6.27 -3.00
N PHE A 88 -9.46 -5.55 -3.92
CA PHE A 88 -10.56 -4.63 -3.63
C PHE A 88 -11.85 -5.38 -3.27
N VAL A 89 -12.06 -6.55 -3.84
CA VAL A 89 -13.19 -7.43 -3.45
C VAL A 89 -13.05 -7.88 -2.00
N ILE A 90 -11.86 -8.32 -1.56
CA ILE A 90 -11.60 -8.65 -0.15
C ILE A 90 -11.84 -7.42 0.75
N LYS A 91 -11.44 -6.23 0.30
CA LYS A 91 -11.69 -4.97 1.03
C LYS A 91 -13.16 -4.63 1.22
N ARG A 92 -14.07 -5.17 0.42
CA ARG A 92 -15.52 -4.99 0.64
C ARG A 92 -15.97 -5.60 1.96
N TYR A 93 -15.37 -6.70 2.37
CA TYR A 93 -15.67 -7.32 3.66
C TYR A 93 -15.03 -6.54 4.82
N ASN A 94 -13.78 -6.10 4.68
CA ASN A 94 -13.09 -5.28 5.66
C ASN A 94 -12.18 -4.30 4.92
N ASN A 95 -12.44 -3.00 5.05
CA ASN A 95 -11.77 -1.95 4.29
C ASN A 95 -10.29 -1.69 4.70
N ALA A 96 -9.72 -2.48 5.61
CA ALA A 96 -8.31 -2.36 5.95
C ALA A 96 -7.42 -3.02 4.88
N ASN A 97 -6.44 -2.28 4.35
CA ASN A 97 -5.48 -2.80 3.36
C ASN A 97 -4.67 -3.99 3.92
N SER A 98 -4.29 -3.92 5.20
CA SER A 98 -3.60 -5.01 5.89
C SER A 98 -4.43 -6.29 5.98
N TYR A 99 -5.74 -6.16 6.16
CA TYR A 99 -6.67 -7.30 6.15
C TYR A 99 -6.70 -7.95 4.77
N ALA A 100 -6.95 -7.17 3.72
CA ALA A 100 -7.02 -7.69 2.35
C ALA A 100 -5.72 -8.40 1.94
N MET A 101 -4.58 -7.80 2.27
CA MET A 101 -3.28 -8.40 2.02
C MET A 101 -3.06 -9.69 2.82
N ALA A 102 -3.41 -9.70 4.11
CA ALA A 102 -3.23 -10.89 4.96
C ALA A 102 -4.10 -12.07 4.49
N VAL A 103 -5.37 -11.80 4.14
CA VAL A 103 -6.28 -12.83 3.63
C VAL A 103 -5.80 -13.35 2.28
N GLY A 104 -5.43 -12.45 1.35
CA GLY A 104 -4.90 -12.85 0.04
C GLY A 104 -3.63 -13.68 0.16
N HIS A 105 -2.66 -13.21 0.95
CA HIS A 105 -1.41 -13.95 1.14
C HIS A 105 -1.61 -15.29 1.87
N LEU A 106 -2.50 -15.34 2.87
CA LEU A 106 -2.85 -16.60 3.54
C LEU A 106 -3.43 -17.62 2.54
N SER A 107 -4.31 -17.17 1.64
CA SER A 107 -4.83 -18.01 0.56
C SER A 107 -3.71 -18.58 -0.31
N ASP A 108 -2.76 -17.73 -0.72
CA ASP A 108 -1.60 -18.17 -1.50
C ASP A 108 -0.77 -19.22 -0.72
N ARG A 109 -0.55 -18.99 0.57
CA ARG A 109 0.20 -19.91 1.43
C ARG A 109 -0.48 -21.27 1.59
N ILE A 110 -1.81 -21.30 1.70
CA ILE A 110 -2.62 -22.54 1.76
C ILE A 110 -2.46 -23.33 0.47
N LEU A 111 -2.36 -22.66 -0.68
CA LEU A 111 -2.15 -23.26 -1.99
C LEU A 111 -0.68 -23.62 -2.28
N GLY A 112 0.21 -23.51 -1.29
CA GLY A 112 1.64 -23.85 -1.44
C GLY A 112 2.50 -22.71 -2.02
N GLY A 113 1.96 -21.50 -2.15
CA GLY A 113 2.71 -20.32 -2.56
C GLY A 113 3.85 -19.98 -1.59
N LYS A 114 4.86 -19.26 -2.07
CA LYS A 114 6.04 -18.87 -1.27
C LYS A 114 5.75 -17.64 -0.38
N SER A 115 6.59 -17.42 0.62
CA SER A 115 6.65 -16.15 1.37
C SER A 115 7.10 -15.01 0.44
N PHE A 116 6.87 -13.77 0.86
CA PHE A 116 7.41 -12.60 0.16
C PHE A 116 8.93 -12.66 0.06
N HIS A 117 9.47 -12.12 -1.03
CA HIS A 117 10.91 -12.11 -1.30
C HIS A 117 11.61 -10.98 -0.55
N ILE A 118 10.99 -9.80 -0.52
CA ILE A 118 11.54 -8.64 0.15
C ILE A 118 11.14 -8.68 1.63
N GLU A 119 12.14 -8.56 2.51
CA GLU A 119 11.89 -8.50 3.94
C GLU A 119 11.15 -7.23 4.35
N TRP A 120 10.27 -7.36 5.34
CA TRP A 120 9.60 -6.23 5.94
C TRP A 120 10.60 -5.40 6.76
N PRO A 121 10.58 -4.06 6.64
CA PRO A 121 11.48 -3.23 7.42
C PRO A 121 11.20 -3.41 8.91
N ARG A 122 12.23 -3.76 9.66
CA ARG A 122 12.19 -3.83 11.11
C ARG A 122 12.61 -2.46 11.65
N GLY A 123 11.64 -1.62 11.93
CA GLY A 123 11.86 -0.27 12.42
C GLY A 123 11.09 0.00 13.72
N PRO A 124 11.14 1.23 14.23
CA PRO A 124 10.50 1.64 15.50
C PRO A 124 8.97 1.51 15.51
N GLY A 125 8.38 0.92 14.47
CA GLY A 125 6.96 0.57 14.41
C GLY A 125 6.04 1.69 13.94
N ALA A 126 4.75 1.35 13.89
CA ALA A 126 3.70 2.27 13.51
C ALA A 126 3.49 3.35 14.60
N LEU A 127 3.04 4.53 14.16
CA LEU A 127 2.66 5.60 15.07
C LEU A 127 1.41 5.21 15.89
N LYS A 128 1.44 5.54 17.19
CA LYS A 128 0.26 5.51 18.05
C LYS A 128 -0.68 6.65 17.66
N PHE A 129 -1.91 6.59 18.15
CA PHE A 129 -2.92 7.62 17.85
C PHE A 129 -2.43 9.04 18.14
N ASN A 130 -1.92 9.29 19.35
CA ASN A 130 -1.37 10.59 19.74
C ASN A 130 -0.17 11.04 18.90
N GLU A 131 0.68 10.09 18.47
CA GLU A 131 1.81 10.38 17.58
C GLU A 131 1.34 10.77 16.15
N LYS A 132 0.21 10.22 15.68
CA LYS A 132 -0.41 10.61 14.40
C LYS A 132 -1.00 12.03 14.48
N VAL A 133 -1.70 12.35 15.59
CA VAL A 133 -2.21 13.71 15.86
C VAL A 133 -1.05 14.69 15.91
N GLU A 134 0.02 14.36 16.61
CA GLU A 134 1.22 15.20 16.68
C GLU A 134 1.83 15.43 15.27
N LEU A 135 1.96 14.37 14.48
CA LEU A 135 2.48 14.46 13.10
C LEU A 135 1.63 15.40 12.24
N GLN A 136 0.30 15.32 12.33
CA GLN A 136 -0.62 16.21 11.61
C GLN A 136 -0.48 17.66 12.08
N ASN A 137 -0.37 17.90 13.38
CA ASN A 137 -0.13 19.24 13.93
C ASN A 137 1.21 19.83 13.45
N LEU A 138 2.28 19.04 13.44
CA LEU A 138 3.58 19.47 12.93
C LEU A 138 3.51 19.80 11.41
N LEU A 139 2.80 19.00 10.62
CA LEU A 139 2.57 19.30 9.20
C LEU A 139 1.88 20.65 9.03
N ASN A 140 0.80 20.90 9.79
CA ASN A 140 0.09 22.19 9.75
C ASN A 140 1.00 23.36 10.16
N GLN A 141 1.79 23.21 11.23
CA GLN A 141 2.75 24.24 11.68
C GLN A 141 3.82 24.54 10.63
N LEU A 142 4.25 23.52 9.87
CA LEU A 142 5.21 23.67 8.77
C LEU A 142 4.57 24.16 7.46
N GLY A 143 3.27 24.48 7.46
CA GLY A 143 2.54 25.00 6.30
C GLY A 143 2.04 23.94 5.32
N TYR A 144 2.04 22.67 5.71
CA TYR A 144 1.44 21.58 4.92
C TYR A 144 0.04 21.30 5.46
N ASP A 145 -0.96 21.93 4.87
CA ASP A 145 -2.35 21.81 5.30
C ASP A 145 -2.84 20.34 5.20
N VAL A 146 -3.18 19.75 6.33
CA VAL A 146 -3.79 18.42 6.46
C VAL A 146 -5.25 18.47 6.91
N GLY A 147 -5.77 19.67 7.19
CA GLY A 147 -7.02 19.87 7.89
C GLY A 147 -6.91 19.67 9.39
N GLU A 148 -7.97 19.16 10.01
CA GLU A 148 -7.99 18.83 11.42
C GLU A 148 -7.06 17.66 11.75
N ALA A 149 -6.34 17.77 12.88
CA ALA A 149 -5.45 16.71 13.37
C ALA A 149 -6.27 15.67 14.16
N ASP A 150 -6.89 14.76 13.43
CA ASP A 150 -7.82 13.75 13.94
C ASP A 150 -7.17 12.37 14.21
N GLY A 151 -5.86 12.24 13.94
CA GLY A 151 -5.12 10.97 14.07
C GLY A 151 -5.41 9.95 12.96
N ILE A 152 -6.18 10.33 11.92
CA ILE A 152 -6.46 9.49 10.75
C ILE A 152 -5.55 9.93 9.59
N ILE A 153 -4.64 9.05 9.20
CA ILE A 153 -3.74 9.34 8.06
C ILE A 153 -4.49 9.04 6.76
N GLY A 154 -5.28 10.01 6.34
CA GLY A 154 -6.06 9.98 5.09
C GLY A 154 -5.29 10.60 3.91
N PRO A 155 -5.95 10.76 2.74
CA PRO A 155 -5.33 11.28 1.52
C PRO A 155 -4.64 12.63 1.69
N ASN A 156 -5.25 13.58 2.43
CA ASN A 156 -4.66 14.89 2.71
C ASN A 156 -3.36 14.77 3.50
N SER A 157 -3.37 13.97 4.58
CA SER A 157 -2.18 13.71 5.40
C SER A 157 -1.07 13.05 4.57
N ILE A 158 -1.40 12.07 3.72
CA ILE A 158 -0.43 11.40 2.83
C ILE A 158 0.18 12.41 1.84
N ALA A 159 -0.64 13.27 1.25
CA ALA A 159 -0.17 14.30 0.32
C ALA A 159 0.76 15.31 1.01
N ALA A 160 0.42 15.75 2.20
CA ALA A 160 1.24 16.64 3.03
C ALA A 160 2.57 15.98 3.45
N ILE A 161 2.52 14.71 3.89
CA ILE A 161 3.72 13.93 4.20
C ILE A 161 4.67 13.87 3.00
N ARG A 162 4.15 13.57 1.80
CA ARG A 162 4.97 13.53 0.58
C ARG A 162 5.63 14.88 0.27
N LYS A 163 4.91 15.99 0.44
CA LYS A 163 5.46 17.34 0.25
C LYS A 163 6.59 17.61 1.26
N PHE A 164 6.39 17.28 2.53
CA PHE A 164 7.42 17.40 3.55
C PHE A 164 8.62 16.50 3.24
N GLN A 165 8.41 15.24 2.87
CA GLN A 165 9.49 14.33 2.49
C GLN A 165 10.35 14.90 1.36
N ILE A 166 9.72 15.48 0.33
CA ILE A 166 10.43 16.15 -0.78
C ILE A 166 11.27 17.31 -0.27
N SER A 167 10.71 18.17 0.60
CA SER A 167 11.40 19.38 1.09
C SER A 167 12.66 19.06 1.92
N VAL A 168 12.71 17.86 2.52
CA VAL A 168 13.86 17.41 3.33
C VAL A 168 14.70 16.32 2.65
N GLY A 169 14.51 16.09 1.35
CA GLY A 169 15.30 15.14 0.55
C GLY A 169 15.03 13.67 0.88
N LEU A 170 13.87 13.33 1.42
CA LEU A 170 13.43 11.96 1.65
C LEU A 170 12.64 11.42 0.44
N ILE A 171 12.58 10.10 0.33
CA ILE A 171 11.71 9.44 -0.65
C ILE A 171 10.25 9.78 -0.33
N PRO A 172 9.47 10.33 -1.28
CA PRO A 172 8.11 10.81 -1.03
C PRO A 172 7.07 9.67 -1.10
N ASP A 173 7.24 8.63 -0.29
CA ASP A 173 6.36 7.48 -0.24
C ASP A 173 5.04 7.72 0.51
N GLY A 174 4.95 8.83 1.24
CA GLY A 174 3.78 9.18 2.04
C GLY A 174 3.61 8.36 3.32
N MET A 175 4.62 7.58 3.70
CA MET A 175 4.56 6.70 4.87
C MET A 175 4.70 7.50 6.17
N SER A 176 3.71 7.35 7.05
CA SER A 176 3.74 7.89 8.42
C SER A 176 4.38 6.88 9.37
N ASN A 177 5.58 7.16 9.85
CA ASN A 177 6.30 6.31 10.80
C ASN A 177 7.07 7.14 11.84
N LYS A 178 7.67 6.47 12.82
CA LYS A 178 8.42 7.16 13.89
C LYS A 178 9.65 7.88 13.38
N ASP A 179 10.33 7.37 12.36
CA ASP A 179 11.51 8.03 11.78
C ASP A 179 11.12 9.37 11.17
N LEU A 180 10.00 9.41 10.43
CA LEU A 180 9.45 10.65 9.90
C LEU A 180 9.07 11.63 11.00
N LEU A 181 8.37 11.18 12.05
CA LEU A 181 7.98 12.03 13.17
C LEU A 181 9.21 12.62 13.87
N LEU A 182 10.24 11.82 14.11
CA LEU A 182 11.52 12.31 14.68
C LEU A 182 12.18 13.35 13.78
N LYS A 183 12.18 13.12 12.46
CA LYS A 183 12.71 14.09 11.49
C LYS A 183 11.94 15.41 11.53
N MET A 184 10.61 15.35 11.62
CA MET A 184 9.76 16.55 11.70
C MET A 184 9.98 17.33 12.98
N ARG A 185 10.11 16.66 14.15
CA ARG A 185 10.46 17.29 15.42
C ARG A 185 11.80 18.06 15.35
N ALA A 186 12.74 17.56 14.58
CA ALA A 186 14.05 18.19 14.40
C ALA A 186 14.03 19.34 13.37
N SER A 187 12.97 19.47 12.58
CA SER A 187 12.81 20.51 11.55
C SER A 187 11.92 21.67 12.02
N ASN A 188 11.31 21.57 13.21
CA ASN A 188 10.49 22.59 13.86
C ASN A 188 11.29 23.24 14.98
#